data_0e373f5bb6dc584f2b8d17052fc23347
#
_entry.id   0e373f5bb6dc584f2b8d17052fc23347
#
_cell.length_a   1.000
_cell.length_b   1.000
_cell.length_c   1.000
_cell.angle_alpha   90.00
_cell.angle_beta   90.00
_cell.angle_gamma   90.00
#
_symmetry.space_group_name_H-M   'P 1'
#
loop_
_entity.id
_entity.type
_entity.pdbx_description
1 polymer ?
#
loop_
_entity_poly.entity_id
_entity_poly.type
_entity_poly.pdbx_seq_one_letter_code
_entity_poly.pdbx_strand_id
1 'polypeptide(L)'
;MQASATRPGFTALFTPKLLTVLREGYGPAALKADIVAGLTVAIIALPLSMAIAIASGVPPERGLYTAIVGGFLVSALGGSRFQIGGPAGAFIVLVFATVQVHGMDGLILATFLSGFILLAIGLLRLGTFIKYVPYPVTVGFTSGIAVIILTSQLKDFFGLALTGAEPGSFIPKLQALAQAAPTVNAAALLLALGSVAVIVGLRRWRPHWPGFLIAVVAATLVAWALGLPVETIGSRFGGIPQMLPAPHLPDLSTEKIMAVLPAAFS
;
A
#
# COMPACT_ATOMS: atom_id res chain seq x y z
N MET A 1 8.40 -41.44 -14.95
CA MET A 1 9.60 -40.68 -15.33
C MET A 1 9.47 -39.32 -14.66
N GLN A 2 10.09 -39.15 -13.48
CA GLN A 2 10.20 -37.83 -12.82
C GLN A 2 11.29 -37.07 -13.57
N ALA A 3 10.91 -36.05 -14.31
CA ALA A 3 11.87 -35.10 -14.85
C ALA A 3 12.64 -34.47 -13.67
N SER A 4 13.92 -34.72 -13.59
CA SER A 4 14.82 -34.08 -12.62
C SER A 4 14.74 -32.57 -12.87
N ALA A 5 14.05 -31.88 -11.98
CA ALA A 5 14.01 -30.41 -11.99
C ALA A 5 15.45 -29.91 -11.76
N THR A 6 16.16 -29.62 -12.85
CA THR A 6 17.45 -28.96 -12.80
C THR A 6 17.29 -27.67 -12.03
N ARG A 7 18.07 -27.52 -10.94
CA ARG A 7 18.05 -26.27 -10.14
C ARG A 7 18.40 -25.10 -11.06
N PRO A 8 17.59 -24.05 -11.12
CA PRO A 8 17.87 -22.92 -11.98
C PRO A 8 19.25 -22.33 -11.64
N GLY A 9 20.06 -22.07 -12.66
CA GLY A 9 21.37 -21.44 -12.48
C GLY A 9 21.26 -20.07 -11.81
N PHE A 10 22.37 -19.56 -11.25
CA PHE A 10 22.38 -18.28 -10.55
C PHE A 10 21.79 -17.14 -11.39
N THR A 11 22.22 -17.01 -12.64
CA THR A 11 21.72 -15.99 -13.57
C THR A 11 20.23 -16.10 -13.84
N ALA A 12 19.67 -17.30 -13.94
CA ALA A 12 18.25 -17.51 -14.17
C ALA A 12 17.38 -17.09 -12.99
N LEU A 13 17.93 -17.14 -11.77
CA LEU A 13 17.22 -16.68 -10.55
C LEU A 13 17.14 -15.16 -10.45
N PHE A 14 18.17 -14.46 -10.92
CA PHE A 14 18.26 -13.00 -10.82
C PHE A 14 17.89 -12.27 -12.11
N THR A 15 17.51 -13.02 -13.17
CA THR A 15 16.99 -12.38 -14.38
C THR A 15 15.57 -11.86 -14.15
N PRO A 16 15.30 -10.56 -14.37
CA PRO A 16 13.95 -10.02 -14.29
C PRO A 16 12.98 -10.80 -15.20
N LYS A 17 11.78 -11.11 -14.69
CA LYS A 17 10.79 -11.88 -15.44
C LYS A 17 10.28 -11.15 -16.67
N LEU A 18 10.31 -9.83 -16.68
CA LEU A 18 10.04 -9.05 -17.89
C LEU A 18 10.90 -9.50 -19.08
N LEU A 19 12.23 -9.63 -18.87
CA LEU A 19 13.14 -10.09 -19.94
C LEU A 19 12.84 -11.53 -20.38
N THR A 20 12.46 -12.38 -19.44
CA THR A 20 12.07 -13.78 -19.75
C THR A 20 10.83 -13.80 -20.63
N VAL A 21 9.78 -13.06 -20.24
CA VAL A 21 8.51 -13.00 -20.97
C VAL A 21 8.69 -12.43 -22.38
N LEU A 22 9.49 -11.36 -22.53
CA LEU A 22 9.79 -10.79 -23.84
C LEU A 22 10.55 -11.75 -24.75
N ARG A 23 11.45 -12.59 -24.19
CA ARG A 23 12.18 -13.63 -24.96
C ARG A 23 11.32 -14.82 -25.33
N GLU A 24 10.33 -15.17 -24.53
CA GLU A 24 9.37 -16.24 -24.81
C GLU A 24 8.37 -15.88 -25.92
N GLY A 25 8.30 -14.62 -26.32
CA GLY A 25 7.39 -14.08 -27.33
C GLY A 25 6.16 -13.43 -26.70
N TYR A 26 6.19 -12.10 -26.64
CA TYR A 26 5.12 -11.28 -26.06
C TYR A 26 4.30 -10.65 -27.18
N GLY A 27 3.12 -11.21 -27.44
CA GLY A 27 2.25 -10.79 -28.53
C GLY A 27 1.23 -9.70 -28.15
N PRO A 28 0.57 -9.07 -29.15
CA PRO A 28 -0.42 -8.00 -28.91
C PRO A 28 -1.62 -8.42 -28.06
N ALA A 29 -2.02 -9.68 -28.12
CA ALA A 29 -3.12 -10.20 -27.30
C ALA A 29 -2.75 -10.23 -25.81
N ALA A 30 -1.53 -10.65 -25.47
CA ALA A 30 -1.01 -10.60 -24.10
C ALA A 30 -0.88 -9.15 -23.60
N LEU A 31 -0.34 -8.25 -24.43
CA LEU A 31 -0.23 -6.82 -24.11
C LEU A 31 -1.61 -6.22 -23.79
N LYS A 32 -2.63 -6.50 -24.61
CA LYS A 32 -4.00 -6.02 -24.36
C LYS A 32 -4.55 -6.52 -23.02
N ALA A 33 -4.34 -7.81 -22.73
CA ALA A 33 -4.78 -8.40 -21.46
C ALA A 33 -4.08 -7.75 -20.26
N ASP A 34 -2.76 -7.54 -20.36
CA ASP A 34 -1.96 -6.92 -19.30
C ASP A 34 -2.30 -5.44 -19.09
N ILE A 35 -2.59 -4.68 -20.16
CA ILE A 35 -3.05 -3.29 -20.05
C ILE A 35 -4.39 -3.24 -19.31
N VAL A 36 -5.36 -4.10 -19.64
CA VAL A 36 -6.67 -4.14 -18.97
C VAL A 36 -6.51 -4.53 -17.49
N ALA A 37 -5.69 -5.54 -17.21
CA ALA A 37 -5.40 -5.97 -15.85
C ALA A 37 -4.68 -4.87 -15.06
N GLY A 38 -3.66 -4.25 -15.64
CA GLY A 38 -2.90 -3.15 -15.04
C GLY A 38 -3.78 -1.93 -14.73
N LEU A 39 -4.66 -1.55 -15.65
CA LEU A 39 -5.61 -0.47 -15.43
C LEU A 39 -6.59 -0.79 -14.28
N THR A 40 -7.11 -2.03 -14.25
CA THR A 40 -7.99 -2.48 -13.16
C THR A 40 -7.28 -2.41 -11.80
N VAL A 41 -6.03 -2.84 -11.75
CA VAL A 41 -5.22 -2.77 -10.52
C VAL A 41 -4.91 -1.33 -10.14
N ALA A 42 -4.52 -0.48 -11.09
CA ALA A 42 -4.22 0.94 -10.83
C ALA A 42 -5.40 1.67 -10.19
N ILE A 43 -6.62 1.41 -10.65
CA ILE A 43 -7.85 1.99 -10.11
C ILE A 43 -8.02 1.67 -8.61
N ILE A 44 -7.63 0.48 -8.19
CA ILE A 44 -7.71 0.05 -6.79
C ILE A 44 -6.49 0.53 -6.01
N ALA A 45 -5.30 0.44 -6.61
CA ALA A 45 -4.04 0.73 -5.95
C ALA A 45 -3.88 2.21 -5.58
N LEU A 46 -4.36 3.13 -6.40
CA LEU A 46 -4.19 4.57 -6.15
C LEU A 46 -4.88 5.01 -4.85
N PRO A 47 -6.20 4.82 -4.65
CA PRO A 47 -6.85 5.21 -3.40
C PRO A 47 -6.35 4.41 -2.20
N LEU A 48 -6.04 3.11 -2.39
CA LEU A 48 -5.49 2.27 -1.32
C LEU A 48 -4.13 2.79 -0.86
N SER A 49 -3.25 3.16 -1.79
CA SER A 49 -1.91 3.68 -1.48
C SER A 49 -1.98 5.02 -0.73
N MET A 50 -2.92 5.89 -1.10
CA MET A 50 -3.18 7.13 -0.37
C MET A 50 -3.69 6.84 1.05
N ALA A 51 -4.63 5.92 1.21
CA ALA A 51 -5.16 5.54 2.52
C ALA A 51 -4.06 4.95 3.44
N ILE A 52 -3.16 4.12 2.91
CA ILE A 52 -2.02 3.57 3.65
C ILE A 52 -1.05 4.69 4.06
N ALA A 53 -0.76 5.65 3.17
CA ALA A 53 0.09 6.79 3.48
C ALA A 53 -0.50 7.62 4.63
N ILE A 54 -1.78 7.97 4.55
CA ILE A 54 -2.49 8.71 5.60
C ILE A 54 -2.44 7.95 6.93
N ALA A 55 -2.76 6.66 6.92
CA ALA A 55 -2.70 5.82 8.10
C ALA A 55 -1.29 5.69 8.69
N SER A 56 -0.26 5.87 7.86
CA SER A 56 1.16 5.89 8.25
C SER A 56 1.64 7.27 8.73
N GLY A 57 0.75 8.27 8.82
CA GLY A 57 1.11 9.61 9.27
C GLY A 57 1.87 10.44 8.24
N VAL A 58 1.80 10.07 6.96
CA VAL A 58 2.44 10.81 5.86
C VAL A 58 1.41 11.33 4.86
N PRO A 59 1.71 12.39 4.10
CA PRO A 59 0.80 12.93 3.10
C PRO A 59 0.42 11.92 2.02
N PRO A 60 -0.81 11.95 1.49
CA PRO A 60 -1.34 10.95 0.55
C PRO A 60 -0.54 10.83 -0.75
N GLU A 61 0.06 11.93 -1.22
CA GLU A 61 0.90 11.93 -2.43
C GLU A 61 2.12 11.01 -2.30
N ARG A 62 2.64 10.79 -1.10
CA ARG A 62 3.76 9.85 -0.88
C ARG A 62 3.35 8.41 -1.18
N GLY A 63 2.10 8.06 -0.85
CA GLY A 63 1.53 6.76 -1.24
C GLY A 63 1.43 6.61 -2.77
N LEU A 64 0.99 7.67 -3.46
CA LEU A 64 0.92 7.67 -4.93
C LEU A 64 2.30 7.51 -5.57
N TYR A 65 3.30 8.27 -5.09
CA TYR A 65 4.67 8.15 -5.63
C TYR A 65 5.24 6.75 -5.43
N THR A 66 4.98 6.15 -4.27
CA THR A 66 5.39 4.77 -3.99
C THR A 66 4.67 3.78 -4.90
N ALA A 67 3.37 3.96 -5.15
CA ALA A 67 2.61 3.09 -6.06
C ALA A 67 3.08 3.22 -7.50
N ILE A 68 3.36 4.43 -7.99
CA ILE A 68 3.78 4.69 -9.37
C ILE A 68 5.22 4.21 -9.58
N VAL A 69 6.18 4.75 -8.82
CA VAL A 69 7.61 4.48 -9.03
C VAL A 69 7.97 3.09 -8.50
N GLY A 70 7.61 2.78 -7.26
CA GLY A 70 7.90 1.49 -6.65
C GLY A 70 7.17 0.35 -7.34
N GLY A 71 5.89 0.53 -7.68
CA GLY A 71 5.10 -0.45 -8.42
C GLY A 71 5.69 -0.76 -9.80
N PHE A 72 6.13 0.28 -10.54
CA PHE A 72 6.81 0.11 -11.81
C PHE A 72 8.13 -0.66 -11.67
N LEU A 73 8.99 -0.25 -10.73
CA LEU A 73 10.30 -0.89 -10.51
C LEU A 73 10.16 -2.35 -10.08
N VAL A 74 9.22 -2.65 -9.17
CA VAL A 74 8.97 -4.04 -8.73
C VAL A 74 8.45 -4.88 -9.88
N SER A 75 7.56 -4.36 -10.72
CA SER A 75 7.04 -5.09 -11.88
C SER A 75 8.09 -5.30 -12.96
N ALA A 76 8.94 -4.29 -13.23
CA ALA A 76 9.97 -4.34 -14.27
C ALA A 76 11.16 -5.22 -13.88
N LEU A 77 11.61 -5.13 -12.62
CA LEU A 77 12.82 -5.80 -12.13
C LEU A 77 12.52 -7.07 -11.31
N GLY A 78 11.26 -7.33 -11.01
CA GLY A 78 10.85 -8.42 -10.14
C GLY A 78 11.08 -9.81 -10.71
N GLY A 79 11.16 -10.79 -9.81
CA GLY A 79 11.35 -12.20 -10.12
C GLY A 79 10.04 -12.98 -10.32
N SER A 80 8.88 -12.32 -10.31
CA SER A 80 7.56 -12.92 -10.49
C SER A 80 6.82 -12.28 -11.66
N ARG A 81 6.05 -13.09 -12.40
CA ARG A 81 5.18 -12.59 -13.49
C ARG A 81 3.89 -11.94 -12.98
N PHE A 82 3.53 -12.17 -11.73
CA PHE A 82 2.22 -11.83 -11.16
C PHE A 82 2.34 -10.97 -9.90
N GLN A 83 3.49 -10.38 -9.66
CA GLN A 83 3.74 -9.53 -8.49
C GLN A 83 3.43 -8.07 -8.81
N ILE A 84 2.73 -7.40 -7.91
CA ILE A 84 2.47 -5.97 -7.93
C ILE A 84 3.10 -5.38 -6.69
N GLY A 85 3.93 -4.34 -6.87
CA GLY A 85 4.54 -3.58 -5.79
C GLY A 85 3.69 -2.38 -5.40
N GLY A 86 3.81 -1.95 -4.14
CA GLY A 86 3.13 -0.77 -3.62
C GLY A 86 3.20 -0.69 -2.10
N PRO A 87 2.66 0.38 -1.50
CA PRO A 87 2.58 0.49 -0.05
C PRO A 87 1.82 -0.70 0.55
N ALA A 88 2.32 -1.23 1.65
CA ALA A 88 1.71 -2.38 2.32
C ALA A 88 1.19 -1.99 3.71
N GLY A 89 -0.07 -2.34 4.00
CA GLY A 89 -0.71 -2.06 5.29
C GLY A 89 0.00 -2.68 6.50
N ALA A 90 0.78 -3.75 6.27
CA ALA A 90 1.62 -4.37 7.31
C ALA A 90 2.64 -3.41 7.93
N PHE A 91 3.11 -2.44 7.16
CA PHE A 91 4.15 -1.50 7.60
C PHE A 91 3.61 -0.19 8.16
N ILE A 92 2.29 0.01 8.24
CA ILE A 92 1.68 1.24 8.74
C ILE A 92 2.26 1.62 10.10
N VAL A 93 2.29 0.69 11.04
CA VAL A 93 2.77 0.96 12.42
C VAL A 93 4.25 1.30 12.44
N LEU A 94 5.06 0.58 11.67
CA LEU A 94 6.52 0.82 11.60
C LEU A 94 6.83 2.16 10.94
N VAL A 95 6.19 2.46 9.82
CA VAL A 95 6.35 3.73 9.11
C VAL A 95 5.90 4.89 10.00
N PHE A 96 4.73 4.77 10.64
CA PHE A 96 4.22 5.78 11.58
C PHE A 96 5.22 6.04 12.72
N ALA A 97 5.71 4.98 13.38
CA ALA A 97 6.68 5.11 14.47
C ALA A 97 7.98 5.78 14.00
N THR A 98 8.48 5.38 12.83
CA THR A 98 9.70 5.96 12.24
C THR A 98 9.52 7.46 11.95
N VAL A 99 8.38 7.85 11.39
CA VAL A 99 8.07 9.26 11.11
C VAL A 99 7.96 10.08 12.39
N GLN A 100 7.34 9.53 13.44
CA GLN A 100 7.21 10.23 14.73
C GLN A 100 8.56 10.49 15.41
N VAL A 101 9.52 9.57 15.28
CA VAL A 101 10.82 9.65 15.95
C VAL A 101 11.85 10.38 15.09
N HIS A 102 11.91 10.10 13.81
CA HIS A 102 12.98 10.55 12.90
C HIS A 102 12.51 11.50 11.80
N GLY A 103 11.21 11.81 11.76
CA GLY A 103 10.63 12.65 10.71
C GLY A 103 10.62 11.98 9.34
N MET A 104 10.26 12.77 8.32
CA MET A 104 10.17 12.29 6.94
C MET A 104 11.53 11.93 6.34
N ASP A 105 12.54 12.73 6.62
CA ASP A 105 13.91 12.48 6.12
C ASP A 105 14.49 11.19 6.71
N GLY A 106 14.21 10.92 7.99
CA GLY A 106 14.58 9.66 8.64
C GLY A 106 13.87 8.45 8.02
N LEU A 107 12.59 8.58 7.66
CA LEU A 107 11.88 7.52 6.95
C LEU A 107 12.49 7.23 5.57
N ILE A 108 12.82 8.28 4.80
CA ILE A 108 13.46 8.13 3.49
C ILE A 108 14.81 7.41 3.64
N LEU A 109 15.62 7.83 4.60
CA LEU A 109 16.91 7.20 4.88
C LEU A 109 16.77 5.74 5.35
N ALA A 110 15.84 5.45 6.26
CA ALA A 110 15.57 4.08 6.72
C ALA A 110 15.13 3.18 5.55
N THR A 111 14.23 3.66 4.69
CA THR A 111 13.77 2.93 3.50
C THR A 111 14.91 2.69 2.51
N PHE A 112 15.78 3.69 2.30
CA PHE A 112 16.94 3.57 1.44
C PHE A 112 17.92 2.50 1.96
N LEU A 113 18.22 2.51 3.26
CA LEU A 113 19.08 1.50 3.89
C LEU A 113 18.45 0.10 3.86
N SER A 114 17.15 -0.01 4.12
CA SER A 114 16.44 -1.30 4.04
C SER A 114 16.51 -1.89 2.64
N GLY A 115 16.54 -1.06 1.59
CA GLY A 115 16.73 -1.51 0.22
C GLY A 115 18.06 -2.25 0.03
N PHE A 116 19.16 -1.76 0.60
CA PHE A 116 20.47 -2.47 0.57
C PHE A 116 20.47 -3.75 1.39
N ILE A 117 19.81 -3.73 2.56
CA ILE A 117 19.65 -4.92 3.40
C ILE A 117 18.89 -6.00 2.64
N LEU A 118 17.76 -5.65 2.01
CA LEU A 118 16.98 -6.57 1.20
C LEU A 118 17.74 -7.08 -0.02
N LEU A 119 18.54 -6.24 -0.67
CA LEU A 119 19.40 -6.65 -1.76
C LEU A 119 20.43 -7.68 -1.29
N ALA A 120 21.09 -7.46 -0.15
CA ALA A 120 22.02 -8.41 0.44
C ALA A 120 21.33 -9.74 0.79
N ILE A 121 20.17 -9.69 1.43
CA ILE A 121 19.32 -10.87 1.74
C ILE A 121 18.96 -11.64 0.46
N GLY A 122 18.60 -10.93 -0.60
CA GLY A 122 18.28 -11.53 -1.89
C GLY A 122 19.48 -12.23 -2.53
N LEU A 123 20.63 -11.57 -2.58
CA LEU A 123 21.88 -12.13 -3.14
C LEU A 123 22.37 -13.34 -2.36
N LEU A 124 22.26 -13.30 -1.03
CA LEU A 124 22.59 -14.42 -0.15
C LEU A 124 21.53 -15.53 -0.17
N ARG A 125 20.43 -15.36 -0.93
CA ARG A 125 19.30 -16.31 -1.04
C ARG A 125 18.64 -16.65 0.30
N LEU A 126 18.67 -15.76 1.26
CA LEU A 126 18.11 -15.98 2.58
C LEU A 126 16.57 -16.09 2.53
N GLY A 127 15.92 -15.55 1.50
CA GLY A 127 14.48 -15.74 1.25
C GLY A 127 14.04 -17.20 1.15
N THR A 128 14.95 -18.14 0.86
CA THR A 128 14.64 -19.58 0.87
C THR A 128 14.28 -20.12 2.24
N PHE A 129 14.67 -19.42 3.31
CA PHE A 129 14.35 -19.81 4.68
C PHE A 129 12.88 -19.56 5.05
N ILE A 130 12.12 -18.78 4.28
CA ILE A 130 10.70 -18.51 4.52
C ILE A 130 9.86 -19.80 4.54
N LYS A 131 10.30 -20.84 3.84
CA LYS A 131 9.65 -22.16 3.85
C LYS A 131 9.63 -22.86 5.23
N TYR A 132 10.50 -22.40 6.14
CA TYR A 132 10.56 -22.93 7.51
C TYR A 132 9.68 -22.15 8.49
N VAL A 133 9.06 -21.04 8.04
CA VAL A 133 8.10 -20.31 8.87
C VAL A 133 6.84 -21.14 9.05
N PRO A 134 6.46 -21.47 10.29
CA PRO A 134 5.27 -22.27 10.54
C PRO A 134 3.99 -21.59 10.05
N TYR A 135 3.07 -22.36 9.49
CA TYR A 135 1.79 -21.85 8.98
C TYR A 135 1.00 -21.00 10.00
N PRO A 136 0.91 -21.37 11.31
CA PRO A 136 0.23 -20.54 12.30
C PRO A 136 0.81 -19.14 12.45
N VAL A 137 2.14 -18.98 12.29
CA VAL A 137 2.80 -17.67 12.33
C VAL A 137 2.35 -16.80 11.18
N THR A 138 2.29 -17.36 9.95
CA THR A 138 1.84 -16.65 8.77
C THR A 138 0.37 -16.23 8.90
N VAL A 139 -0.50 -17.12 9.40
CA VAL A 139 -1.91 -16.82 9.63
C VAL A 139 -2.08 -15.74 10.70
N GLY A 140 -1.36 -15.87 11.83
CA GLY A 140 -1.41 -14.88 12.91
C GLY A 140 -0.96 -13.49 12.44
N PHE A 141 0.14 -13.41 11.69
CA PHE A 141 0.64 -12.19 11.10
C PHE A 141 -0.39 -11.53 10.15
N THR A 142 -0.93 -12.32 9.22
CA THR A 142 -1.93 -11.81 8.26
C THR A 142 -3.22 -11.35 8.94
N SER A 143 -3.68 -12.08 9.95
CA SER A 143 -4.87 -11.71 10.73
C SER A 143 -4.62 -10.44 11.54
N GLY A 144 -3.44 -10.30 12.15
CA GLY A 144 -3.04 -9.08 12.87
C GLY A 144 -3.05 -7.85 11.95
N ILE A 145 -2.47 -7.98 10.75
CA ILE A 145 -2.51 -6.92 9.73
C ILE A 145 -3.95 -6.54 9.37
N ALA A 146 -4.81 -7.53 9.15
CA ALA A 146 -6.22 -7.28 8.81
C ALA A 146 -6.94 -6.46 9.89
N VAL A 147 -6.70 -6.78 11.17
CA VAL A 147 -7.27 -6.04 12.32
C VAL A 147 -6.75 -4.61 12.36
N ILE A 148 -5.43 -4.40 12.15
CA ILE A 148 -4.82 -3.06 12.12
C ILE A 148 -5.41 -2.22 11.00
N ILE A 149 -5.52 -2.79 9.79
CA ILE A 149 -6.10 -2.08 8.63
C ILE A 149 -7.57 -1.74 8.89
N LEU A 150 -8.37 -2.70 9.36
CA LEU A 150 -9.77 -2.46 9.70
C LEU A 150 -9.90 -1.30 10.70
N THR A 151 -9.13 -1.34 11.77
CA THR A 151 -9.18 -0.31 12.82
C THR A 151 -8.79 1.08 12.28
N SER A 152 -7.80 1.14 11.38
CA SER A 152 -7.40 2.43 10.78
C SER A 152 -8.45 3.02 9.83
N GLN A 153 -9.36 2.21 9.31
CA GLN A 153 -10.45 2.70 8.44
C GLN A 153 -11.70 3.14 9.22
N LEU A 154 -11.83 2.78 10.50
CA LEU A 154 -13.05 3.09 11.28
C LEU A 154 -13.28 4.60 11.41
N LYS A 155 -12.22 5.40 11.53
CA LYS A 155 -12.32 6.85 11.58
C LYS A 155 -13.05 7.41 10.36
N ASP A 156 -12.55 7.08 9.17
CA ASP A 156 -13.08 7.62 7.92
C ASP A 156 -14.45 6.98 7.57
N PHE A 157 -14.64 5.70 7.91
CA PHE A 157 -15.91 5.00 7.71
C PHE A 157 -17.08 5.63 8.47
N PHE A 158 -16.85 6.00 9.74
CA PHE A 158 -17.84 6.67 10.58
C PHE A 158 -17.75 8.20 10.52
N GLY A 159 -16.78 8.76 9.81
CA GLY A 159 -16.54 10.20 9.74
C GLY A 159 -16.24 10.82 11.10
N LEU A 160 -15.41 10.16 11.94
CA LEU A 160 -15.13 10.59 13.30
C LEU A 160 -14.16 11.78 13.31
N ALA A 161 -14.47 12.79 14.12
CA ALA A 161 -13.57 13.91 14.39
C ALA A 161 -12.73 13.62 15.66
N LEU A 162 -11.46 13.30 15.47
CA LEU A 162 -10.52 13.12 16.58
C LEU A 162 -10.07 14.48 17.14
N THR A 163 -9.91 14.58 18.44
CA THR A 163 -9.47 15.82 19.13
C THR A 163 -7.97 16.07 19.02
N GLY A 164 -7.21 15.21 18.37
CA GLY A 164 -5.76 15.32 18.20
C GLY A 164 -5.23 14.42 17.07
N ALA A 165 -3.90 14.29 16.99
CA ALA A 165 -3.26 13.39 16.05
C ALA A 165 -3.71 11.96 16.30
N GLU A 166 -3.97 11.21 15.22
CA GLU A 166 -4.37 9.81 15.31
C GLU A 166 -3.22 8.96 15.87
N PRO A 167 -3.43 8.19 16.97
CA PRO A 167 -2.38 7.36 17.53
C PRO A 167 -1.94 6.24 16.59
N GLY A 168 -0.63 5.98 16.48
CA GLY A 168 -0.10 4.89 15.67
C GLY A 168 -0.29 3.51 16.31
N SER A 169 -0.31 3.44 17.65
CA SER A 169 -0.45 2.17 18.39
C SER A 169 -1.92 1.73 18.47
N PHE A 170 -2.16 0.42 18.41
CA PHE A 170 -3.49 -0.17 18.31
C PHE A 170 -4.42 0.18 19.48
N ILE A 171 -3.99 0.01 20.73
CA ILE A 171 -4.82 0.26 21.92
C ILE A 171 -5.15 1.76 22.08
N PRO A 172 -4.17 2.69 22.05
CA PRO A 172 -4.48 4.12 22.06
C PRO A 172 -5.39 4.56 20.91
N LYS A 173 -5.24 3.96 19.72
CA LYS A 173 -6.13 4.24 18.57
C LYS A 173 -7.57 3.84 18.87
N LEU A 174 -7.81 2.63 19.40
CA LEU A 174 -9.16 2.21 19.80
C LEU A 174 -9.78 3.14 20.85
N GLN A 175 -8.99 3.58 21.84
CA GLN A 175 -9.45 4.53 22.86
C GLN A 175 -9.82 5.87 22.25
N ALA A 176 -8.99 6.41 21.34
CA ALA A 176 -9.28 7.66 20.64
C ALA A 176 -10.55 7.57 19.78
N LEU A 177 -10.74 6.45 19.06
CA LEU A 177 -11.95 6.19 18.27
C LEU A 177 -13.20 6.09 19.15
N ALA A 178 -13.11 5.38 20.28
CA ALA A 178 -14.21 5.27 21.25
C ALA A 178 -14.60 6.63 21.84
N GLN A 179 -13.62 7.48 22.18
CA GLN A 179 -13.86 8.84 22.66
C GLN A 179 -14.49 9.74 21.58
N ALA A 180 -14.14 9.53 20.31
CA ALA A 180 -14.70 10.26 19.19
C ALA A 180 -16.06 9.71 18.71
N ALA A 181 -16.56 8.59 19.26
CA ALA A 181 -17.83 7.99 18.84
C ALA A 181 -19.04 8.95 18.82
N PRO A 182 -19.18 9.92 19.74
CA PRO A 182 -20.27 10.90 19.67
C PRO A 182 -20.22 11.83 18.45
N THR A 183 -19.09 11.89 17.74
CA THR A 183 -18.88 12.78 16.58
C THR A 183 -19.22 12.12 15.23
N VAL A 184 -19.89 10.95 15.22
CA VAL A 184 -20.26 10.23 14.00
C VAL A 184 -20.93 11.17 13.00
N ASN A 185 -20.39 11.19 11.77
CA ASN A 185 -20.96 11.93 10.66
C ASN A 185 -21.89 11.01 9.85
N ALA A 186 -23.20 11.25 9.93
CA ALA A 186 -24.18 10.44 9.23
C ALA A 186 -24.00 10.46 7.70
N ALA A 187 -23.58 11.59 7.12
CA ALA A 187 -23.33 11.69 5.68
C ALA A 187 -22.14 10.79 5.25
N ALA A 188 -21.03 10.81 6.02
CA ALA A 188 -19.88 9.94 5.77
C ALA A 188 -20.27 8.45 5.90
N LEU A 189 -21.00 8.10 6.95
CA LEU A 189 -21.46 6.72 7.18
C LEU A 189 -22.37 6.22 6.05
N LEU A 190 -23.36 7.02 5.63
CA LEU A 190 -24.26 6.66 4.53
C LEU A 190 -23.50 6.52 3.21
N LEU A 191 -22.54 7.39 2.94
CA LEU A 191 -21.69 7.32 1.76
C LEU A 191 -20.81 6.06 1.76
N ALA A 192 -20.23 5.72 2.92
CA ALA A 192 -19.44 4.50 3.10
C ALA A 192 -20.30 3.24 2.91
N LEU A 193 -21.45 3.16 3.57
CA LEU A 193 -22.39 2.02 3.43
C LEU A 193 -22.91 1.90 1.99
N GLY A 194 -23.26 3.02 1.34
CA GLY A 194 -23.64 3.06 -0.06
C GLY A 194 -22.53 2.54 -0.99
N SER A 195 -21.28 2.93 -0.74
CA SER A 195 -20.12 2.44 -1.49
C SER A 195 -19.93 0.94 -1.32
N VAL A 196 -20.04 0.43 -0.10
CA VAL A 196 -19.99 -1.02 0.18
C VAL A 196 -21.12 -1.74 -0.55
N ALA A 197 -22.35 -1.22 -0.49
CA ALA A 197 -23.50 -1.82 -1.17
C ALA A 197 -23.30 -1.87 -2.70
N VAL A 198 -22.76 -0.81 -3.31
CA VAL A 198 -22.41 -0.77 -4.74
C VAL A 198 -21.37 -1.84 -5.07
N ILE A 199 -20.29 -1.92 -4.28
CA ILE A 199 -19.20 -2.91 -4.52
C ILE A 199 -19.77 -4.34 -4.41
N VAL A 200 -20.50 -4.64 -3.34
CA VAL A 200 -21.06 -5.99 -3.10
C VAL A 200 -22.12 -6.33 -4.15
N GLY A 201 -22.99 -5.38 -4.48
CA GLY A 201 -24.01 -5.55 -5.50
C GLY A 201 -23.43 -5.83 -6.88
N LEU A 202 -22.46 -5.03 -7.32
CA LEU A 202 -21.77 -5.22 -8.60
C LEU A 202 -21.00 -6.54 -8.63
N ARG A 203 -20.31 -6.89 -7.55
CA ARG A 203 -19.59 -8.18 -7.46
C ARG A 203 -20.53 -9.38 -7.61
N ARG A 204 -21.79 -9.27 -7.14
CA ARG A 204 -22.79 -10.34 -7.22
C ARG A 204 -23.47 -10.40 -8.58
N TRP A 205 -23.79 -9.24 -9.20
CA TRP A 205 -24.60 -9.19 -10.43
C TRP A 205 -23.75 -9.03 -11.69
N ARG A 206 -22.62 -8.34 -11.60
CA ARG A 206 -21.72 -8.03 -12.72
C ARG A 206 -20.26 -8.14 -12.29
N PRO A 207 -19.73 -9.36 -12.00
CA PRO A 207 -18.40 -9.55 -11.42
C PRO A 207 -17.25 -9.06 -12.30
N HIS A 208 -17.49 -8.85 -13.61
CA HIS A 208 -16.50 -8.33 -14.55
C HIS A 208 -16.41 -6.78 -14.55
N TRP A 209 -17.33 -6.11 -13.86
CA TRP A 209 -17.31 -4.66 -13.79
C TRP A 209 -16.37 -4.18 -12.68
N PRO A 210 -15.64 -3.05 -12.89
CA PRO A 210 -14.71 -2.50 -11.91
C PRO A 210 -15.48 -1.84 -10.74
N GLY A 211 -16.04 -2.66 -9.85
CA GLY A 211 -16.92 -2.22 -8.78
C GLY A 211 -16.31 -1.15 -7.87
N PHE A 212 -15.02 -1.25 -7.58
CA PHE A 212 -14.32 -0.23 -6.78
C PHE A 212 -14.27 1.13 -7.49
N LEU A 213 -13.95 1.16 -8.78
CA LEU A 213 -13.95 2.40 -9.55
C LEU A 213 -15.33 3.04 -9.57
N ILE A 214 -16.37 2.24 -9.85
CA ILE A 214 -17.75 2.72 -9.92
C ILE A 214 -18.18 3.27 -8.55
N ALA A 215 -17.84 2.60 -7.46
CA ALA A 215 -18.14 3.08 -6.12
C ALA A 215 -17.44 4.40 -5.80
N VAL A 216 -16.14 4.54 -6.11
CA VAL A 216 -15.39 5.78 -5.89
C VAL A 216 -15.97 6.94 -6.70
N VAL A 217 -16.21 6.72 -8.00
CA VAL A 217 -16.79 7.76 -8.87
C VAL A 217 -18.19 8.14 -8.42
N ALA A 218 -19.06 7.16 -8.13
CA ALA A 218 -20.40 7.40 -7.64
C ALA A 218 -20.40 8.17 -6.32
N ALA A 219 -19.59 7.73 -5.34
CA ALA A 219 -19.49 8.42 -4.05
C ALA A 219 -18.99 9.86 -4.20
N THR A 220 -17.98 10.08 -5.06
CA THR A 220 -17.46 11.43 -5.35
C THR A 220 -18.54 12.33 -5.96
N LEU A 221 -19.26 11.82 -6.96
CA LEU A 221 -20.33 12.57 -7.62
C LEU A 221 -21.49 12.89 -6.66
N VAL A 222 -21.89 11.93 -5.83
CA VAL A 222 -22.95 12.14 -4.82
C VAL A 222 -22.50 13.17 -3.78
N ALA A 223 -21.28 13.05 -3.26
CA ALA A 223 -20.74 14.01 -2.29
C ALA A 223 -20.66 15.43 -2.86
N TRP A 224 -20.22 15.56 -4.12
CA TRP A 224 -20.14 16.85 -4.82
C TRP A 224 -21.51 17.42 -5.14
N ALA A 225 -22.41 16.64 -5.74
CA ALA A 225 -23.73 17.11 -6.19
C ALA A 225 -24.65 17.51 -5.01
N LEU A 226 -24.55 16.82 -3.89
CA LEU A 226 -25.35 17.09 -2.69
C LEU A 226 -24.64 18.03 -1.70
N GLY A 227 -23.40 18.47 -1.98
CA GLY A 227 -22.62 19.32 -1.07
C GLY A 227 -22.47 18.69 0.33
N LEU A 228 -22.25 17.37 0.40
CA LEU A 228 -22.22 16.67 1.68
C LEU A 228 -21.06 17.16 2.55
N PRO A 229 -21.29 17.33 3.88
CA PRO A 229 -20.27 17.74 4.83
C PRO A 229 -19.34 16.56 5.17
N VAL A 230 -18.59 16.07 4.17
CA VAL A 230 -17.62 14.97 4.31
C VAL A 230 -16.21 15.47 4.02
N GLU A 231 -15.22 14.94 4.73
CA GLU A 231 -13.83 15.21 4.42
C GLU A 231 -13.45 14.61 3.06
N THR A 232 -12.80 15.40 2.23
CA THR A 232 -12.22 14.98 0.96
C THR A 232 -10.71 15.13 1.01
N ILE A 233 -10.00 14.46 0.08
CA ILE A 233 -8.55 14.64 -0.05
C ILE A 233 -8.21 16.11 -0.30
N GLY A 234 -9.02 16.80 -1.10
CA GLY A 234 -8.85 18.22 -1.37
C GLY A 234 -9.00 19.09 -0.11
N SER A 235 -10.05 18.86 0.70
CA SER A 235 -10.29 19.65 1.91
C SER A 235 -9.28 19.38 3.02
N ARG A 236 -8.79 18.15 3.14
CA ARG A 236 -7.89 17.73 4.23
C ARG A 236 -6.41 17.98 3.92
N PHE A 237 -5.99 17.84 2.65
CA PHE A 237 -4.59 17.89 2.24
C PHE A 237 -4.27 18.98 1.21
N GLY A 238 -5.24 19.83 0.86
CA GLY A 238 -5.04 20.89 -0.12
C GLY A 238 -4.95 20.42 -1.58
N GLY A 239 -5.26 19.14 -1.83
CA GLY A 239 -5.18 18.51 -3.14
C GLY A 239 -3.96 17.60 -3.31
N ILE A 240 -3.82 17.05 -4.51
CA ILE A 240 -2.71 16.16 -4.88
C ILE A 240 -1.78 16.93 -5.82
N PRO A 241 -0.46 16.97 -5.59
CA PRO A 241 0.49 17.56 -6.51
C PRO A 241 0.37 16.96 -7.92
N GLN A 242 0.44 17.82 -8.93
CA GLN A 242 0.31 17.40 -10.34
C GLN A 242 1.60 16.84 -10.93
N MET A 243 2.72 16.91 -10.19
CA MET A 243 4.04 16.49 -10.64
C MET A 243 4.67 15.54 -9.61
N LEU A 244 5.45 14.59 -10.12
CA LEU A 244 6.32 13.77 -9.26
C LEU A 244 7.44 14.64 -8.67
N PRO A 245 7.83 14.44 -7.41
CA PRO A 245 8.94 15.15 -6.82
C PRO A 245 10.24 14.82 -7.53
N ALA A 246 11.15 15.79 -7.60
CA ALA A 246 12.50 15.52 -8.10
C ALA A 246 13.19 14.49 -7.20
N PRO A 247 13.90 13.52 -7.78
CA PRO A 247 14.70 12.58 -6.99
C PRO A 247 15.76 13.34 -6.19
N HIS A 248 15.85 13.07 -4.90
CA HIS A 248 16.93 13.57 -4.05
C HIS A 248 17.48 12.43 -3.19
N LEU A 249 18.76 12.47 -2.94
CA LEU A 249 19.39 11.52 -2.02
C LEU A 249 19.14 11.98 -0.58
N PRO A 250 18.87 11.04 0.34
CA PRO A 250 18.80 11.36 1.75
C PRO A 250 20.17 11.79 2.28
N ASP A 251 20.18 12.52 3.39
CA ASP A 251 21.40 12.87 4.07
C ASP A 251 22.05 11.61 4.69
N LEU A 252 23.20 11.23 4.19
CA LEU A 252 23.95 10.03 4.56
C LEU A 252 24.96 10.27 5.69
N SER A 253 24.72 11.24 6.59
CA SER A 253 25.60 11.43 7.74
C SER A 253 25.60 10.20 8.65
N THR A 254 26.77 9.85 9.18
CA THR A 254 26.96 8.64 10.02
C THR A 254 26.03 8.65 11.23
N GLU A 255 25.80 9.81 11.82
CA GLU A 255 24.91 9.99 12.97
C GLU A 255 23.48 9.61 12.63
N LYS A 256 22.94 10.10 11.48
CA LYS A 256 21.58 9.80 11.03
C LYS A 256 21.45 8.33 10.63
N ILE A 257 22.46 7.76 9.95
CA ILE A 257 22.48 6.33 9.60
C ILE A 257 22.35 5.48 10.86
N MET A 258 23.17 5.74 11.87
CA MET A 258 23.13 4.97 13.13
C MET A 258 21.79 5.13 13.86
N ALA A 259 21.21 6.32 13.83
CA ALA A 259 19.93 6.60 14.47
C ALA A 259 18.77 5.81 13.82
N VAL A 260 18.73 5.71 12.47
CA VAL A 260 17.62 5.05 11.76
C VAL A 260 17.88 3.56 11.45
N LEU A 261 19.09 3.05 11.72
CA LEU A 261 19.45 1.67 11.42
C LEU A 261 18.51 0.63 12.04
N PRO A 262 18.04 0.75 13.30
CA PRO A 262 17.04 -0.16 13.86
C PRO A 262 15.74 -0.17 13.08
N ALA A 263 15.27 1.00 12.65
CA ALA A 263 14.06 1.12 11.82
C ALA A 263 14.25 0.52 10.42
N ALA A 264 15.46 0.60 9.85
CA ALA A 264 15.78 0.01 8.55
C ALA A 264 15.81 -1.53 8.58
N PHE A 265 16.07 -2.14 9.73
CA PHE A 265 16.04 -3.59 9.95
C PHE A 265 14.65 -4.13 10.29
N SER A 266 13.72 -3.29 10.72
CA SER A 266 12.36 -3.66 11.12
C SER A 266 11.45 -3.87 9.93
#